data_0c19dabb2b33ee4e49df811eef72476d
#
_entry.id   0c19dabb2b33ee4e49df811eef72476d
#
_cell.length_a   1.000
_cell.length_b   1.000
_cell.length_c   1.000
_cell.angle_alpha   90.00
_cell.angle_beta   90.00
_cell.angle_gamma   90.00
#
_symmetry.space_group_name_H-M   'P 1'
#
loop_
_entity.id
_entity.type
_entity.pdbx_description
1 polymer ?
#
loop_
_entity_poly.entity_id
_entity_poly.type
_entity_poly.pdbx_seq_one_letter_code
_entity_poly.pdbx_strand_id
1 'polypeptide(L)'
;MPAKHTARNSNFTRRPSYYITIFVGLQINGKIEHHTAPNITIDNSEPGDYTLLTALIEIHYLPCIAYFSAVYGADEIQLERCEHYVKQTYRNRCQINSANGKIPLVVPVSSKHGKTLITDVRLDYTQKWINNHWRTLQSAYGNAPFFEHYAPDLHDILFRKVEFLYELNYMLLSMCLGWLEWSMPIKETNIYADRPAINVLDLRFAINAKKLEQCHQFYYPVMYNQVFGNTFVENLSLIDLVFCEGPRASSIVQASAIQKMNK
;
A
#
# COMPACT_ATOMS: atom_id res chain seq x y z
N MET A 1 -4.33 28.91 -50.15
CA MET A 1 -3.16 28.95 -49.21
C MET A 1 -3.51 28.07 -48.05
N PRO A 2 -2.83 26.92 -47.80
CA PRO A 2 -3.12 26.05 -46.67
C PRO A 2 -2.24 26.39 -45.46
N ALA A 3 -2.84 26.38 -44.27
CA ALA A 3 -2.23 26.64 -43.00
C ALA A 3 -1.28 25.51 -42.59
N LYS A 4 -0.09 25.89 -42.13
CA LYS A 4 0.95 24.99 -41.60
C LYS A 4 0.60 24.57 -40.18
N HIS A 5 0.40 23.25 -39.94
CA HIS A 5 0.42 22.65 -38.63
C HIS A 5 1.85 22.50 -38.16
N THR A 6 2.19 23.21 -37.11
CA THR A 6 3.44 23.01 -36.33
C THR A 6 3.25 21.89 -35.32
N ALA A 7 3.94 20.78 -35.52
CA ALA A 7 4.04 19.69 -34.55
C ALA A 7 4.84 20.15 -33.34
N ARG A 8 4.27 20.04 -32.14
CA ARG A 8 4.98 20.20 -30.87
C ARG A 8 5.77 18.93 -30.55
N ASN A 9 7.07 19.03 -30.53
CA ASN A 9 7.97 18.00 -29.97
C ASN A 9 7.72 17.86 -28.48
N SER A 10 7.22 16.70 -28.03
CA SER A 10 7.22 16.30 -26.64
C SER A 10 8.59 15.71 -26.31
N ASN A 11 9.38 16.42 -25.51
CA ASN A 11 10.61 15.91 -24.91
C ASN A 11 10.27 14.79 -23.92
N PHE A 12 10.45 13.55 -24.35
CA PHE A 12 10.46 12.39 -23.47
C PHE A 12 11.82 12.36 -22.75
N THR A 13 11.85 12.73 -21.49
CA THR A 13 13.01 12.50 -20.61
C THR A 13 13.15 11.00 -20.38
N ARG A 14 14.25 10.41 -20.86
CA ARG A 14 14.61 9.00 -20.62
C ARG A 14 14.78 8.77 -19.11
N ARG A 15 14.00 7.84 -18.55
CA ARG A 15 14.23 7.31 -17.21
C ARG A 15 15.45 6.39 -17.23
N PRO A 16 16.27 6.33 -16.17
CA PRO A 16 17.41 5.41 -16.10
C PRO A 16 16.94 3.95 -16.06
N SER A 17 17.70 3.07 -16.71
CA SER A 17 17.46 1.61 -16.71
C SER A 17 17.70 1.05 -15.32
N TYR A 18 16.76 0.26 -14.80
CA TYR A 18 16.86 -0.42 -13.51
C TYR A 18 17.01 -1.93 -13.73
N TYR A 19 17.90 -2.55 -12.97
CA TYR A 19 18.07 -4.01 -12.94
C TYR A 19 17.41 -4.54 -11.68
N ILE A 20 16.64 -5.61 -11.78
CA ILE A 20 16.02 -6.28 -10.63
C ILE A 20 16.75 -7.61 -10.40
N THR A 21 17.45 -7.75 -9.28
CA THR A 21 18.00 -9.03 -8.84
C THR A 21 17.08 -9.63 -7.79
N ILE A 22 16.50 -10.78 -8.11
CA ILE A 22 15.63 -11.52 -7.18
C ILE A 22 16.50 -12.53 -6.42
N PHE A 23 16.61 -12.39 -5.10
CA PHE A 23 17.18 -13.41 -4.23
C PHE A 23 16.08 -14.35 -3.74
N VAL A 24 16.16 -15.61 -4.10
CA VAL A 24 15.29 -16.66 -3.53
C VAL A 24 16.09 -17.35 -2.43
N GLY A 25 15.74 -17.11 -1.18
CA GLY A 25 16.27 -17.84 -0.04
C GLY A 25 15.52 -19.17 0.10
N LEU A 26 16.16 -20.29 -0.18
CA LEU A 26 15.65 -21.62 0.14
C LEU A 26 16.25 -22.07 1.47
N GLN A 27 15.38 -22.40 2.42
CA GLN A 27 15.82 -22.97 3.70
C GLN A 27 15.93 -24.48 3.55
N ILE A 28 17.17 -24.99 3.47
CA ILE A 28 17.48 -26.42 3.44
C ILE A 28 18.30 -26.75 4.69
N ASN A 29 17.81 -27.66 5.52
CA ASN A 29 18.50 -28.18 6.73
C ASN A 29 18.95 -27.12 7.74
N GLY A 30 18.12 -26.09 7.99
CA GLY A 30 18.38 -25.10 9.05
C GLY A 30 19.45 -24.05 8.73
N LYS A 31 19.99 -24.03 7.51
CA LYS A 31 20.88 -22.98 7.01
C LYS A 31 20.24 -22.25 5.83
N ILE A 32 20.38 -20.93 5.82
CA ILE A 32 19.94 -20.09 4.70
C ILE A 32 21.09 -20.07 3.70
N GLU A 33 20.94 -20.77 2.58
CA GLU A 33 21.86 -20.64 1.45
C GLU A 33 21.27 -19.63 0.45
N HIS A 34 22.03 -18.60 0.14
CA HIS A 34 21.68 -17.58 -0.84
C HIS A 34 22.12 -18.05 -2.23
N HIS A 35 21.15 -18.48 -3.04
CA HIS A 35 21.41 -18.72 -4.46
C HIS A 35 21.06 -17.45 -5.25
N THR A 36 22.02 -16.95 -6.02
CA THR A 36 21.79 -15.89 -7.00
C THR A 36 21.03 -16.49 -8.20
N ALA A 37 19.83 -15.98 -8.46
CA ALA A 37 19.16 -16.27 -9.72
C ALA A 37 20.01 -15.74 -10.90
N PRO A 38 19.94 -16.36 -12.10
CA PRO A 38 20.70 -15.90 -13.24
C PRO A 38 20.36 -14.43 -13.56
N ASN A 39 21.38 -13.62 -13.81
CA ASN A 39 21.24 -12.23 -14.20
C ASN A 39 20.40 -12.15 -15.48
N ILE A 40 19.22 -11.57 -15.39
CA ILE A 40 18.42 -11.23 -16.56
C ILE A 40 18.99 -9.90 -17.07
N THR A 41 19.78 -9.97 -18.13
CA THR A 41 20.21 -8.78 -18.88
C THR A 41 19.07 -8.37 -19.78
N ILE A 42 18.44 -7.22 -19.50
CA ILE A 42 17.48 -6.61 -20.42
C ILE A 42 18.32 -5.87 -21.46
N ASP A 43 18.42 -6.43 -22.66
CA ASP A 43 19.05 -5.79 -23.81
C ASP A 43 18.10 -4.68 -24.34
N ASN A 44 18.52 -3.43 -24.24
CA ASN A 44 17.76 -2.25 -24.64
C ASN A 44 17.86 -1.94 -26.16
N SER A 45 18.20 -2.91 -27.01
CA SER A 45 18.49 -2.68 -28.43
C SER A 45 17.28 -2.70 -29.36
N GLU A 46 16.06 -3.06 -28.90
CA GLU A 46 14.83 -3.02 -29.70
C GLU A 46 13.73 -2.19 -29.00
N PRO A 47 13.00 -1.32 -29.70
CA PRO A 47 11.86 -0.60 -29.16
C PRO A 47 10.62 -1.49 -29.16
N GLY A 48 10.39 -2.26 -28.08
CA GLY A 48 9.15 -3.01 -27.99
C GLY A 48 9.26 -4.23 -27.08
N ASP A 49 9.03 -4.12 -25.89
CA ASP A 49 8.38 -4.95 -24.89
C ASP A 49 8.83 -4.50 -23.49
N TYR A 50 8.38 -3.33 -23.08
CA TYR A 50 8.50 -2.94 -21.68
C TYR A 50 7.55 -3.84 -20.91
N THR A 51 8.08 -4.89 -20.30
CA THR A 51 7.32 -5.73 -19.41
C THR A 51 6.97 -4.92 -18.17
N LEU A 52 5.71 -4.50 -18.07
CA LEU A 52 5.20 -3.77 -16.91
C LEU A 52 5.42 -4.60 -15.64
N LEU A 53 5.99 -3.97 -14.61
CA LEU A 53 6.11 -4.58 -13.28
C LEU A 53 4.77 -4.39 -12.53
N THR A 54 4.06 -5.47 -12.32
CA THR A 54 2.79 -5.49 -11.58
C THR A 54 3.03 -5.89 -10.13
N ALA A 55 2.56 -5.11 -9.17
CA ALA A 55 2.55 -5.47 -7.75
C ALA A 55 1.20 -6.13 -7.40
N LEU A 56 1.20 -7.46 -7.20
CA LEU A 56 0.02 -8.21 -6.76
C LEU A 56 -0.04 -8.22 -5.24
N ILE A 57 -1.09 -7.62 -4.67
CA ILE A 57 -1.22 -7.46 -3.21
C ILE A 57 -2.69 -7.56 -2.78
N GLU A 58 -2.94 -7.98 -1.55
CA GLU A 58 -4.26 -7.91 -0.94
C GLU A 58 -4.64 -6.49 -0.54
N ILE A 59 -5.95 -6.24 -0.44
CA ILE A 59 -6.47 -4.93 -0.06
C ILE A 59 -6.45 -4.74 1.47
N HIS A 60 -6.02 -3.56 1.94
CA HIS A 60 -5.96 -3.20 3.36
C HIS A 60 -6.86 -2.02 3.71
N TYR A 61 -7.38 -2.02 4.96
CA TYR A 61 -8.05 -0.88 5.55
C TYR A 61 -7.03 0.16 5.99
N LEU A 62 -7.07 1.36 5.42
CA LEU A 62 -6.11 2.43 5.72
C LEU A 62 -4.67 1.91 5.76
N PRO A 63 -4.10 1.51 4.61
CA PRO A 63 -2.84 0.77 4.56
C PRO A 63 -1.70 1.46 5.28
N CYS A 64 -0.76 0.69 5.83
CA CYS A 64 0.41 1.19 6.53
C CYS A 64 1.50 1.67 5.56
N ILE A 65 2.50 2.39 6.07
CA ILE A 65 3.61 2.94 5.28
C ILE A 65 4.34 1.83 4.50
N ALA A 66 4.59 0.67 5.14
CA ALA A 66 5.24 -0.47 4.49
C ALA A 66 4.46 -1.01 3.27
N TYR A 67 3.12 -0.89 3.25
CA TYR A 67 2.30 -1.27 2.09
C TYR A 67 2.68 -0.42 0.87
N PHE A 68 2.73 0.89 1.03
CA PHE A 68 3.09 1.81 -0.06
C PHE A 68 4.57 1.68 -0.45
N SER A 69 5.46 1.47 0.52
CA SER A 69 6.88 1.20 0.25
C SER A 69 7.07 -0.08 -0.56
N ALA A 70 6.25 -1.13 -0.31
CA ALA A 70 6.35 -2.40 -1.03
C ALA A 70 5.87 -2.31 -2.48
N VAL A 71 4.86 -1.47 -2.77
CA VAL A 71 4.36 -1.26 -4.15
C VAL A 71 5.09 -0.14 -4.88
N TYR A 72 5.95 0.62 -4.19
CA TYR A 72 6.72 1.69 -4.82
C TYR A 72 7.65 1.14 -5.91
N GLY A 73 7.61 1.77 -7.08
CA GLY A 73 8.41 1.36 -8.24
C GLY A 73 7.74 0.31 -9.14
N ALA A 74 6.56 -0.21 -8.76
CA ALA A 74 5.72 -0.95 -9.69
C ALA A 74 5.02 0.02 -10.67
N ASP A 75 4.71 -0.45 -11.88
CA ASP A 75 3.98 0.33 -12.87
C ASP A 75 2.47 0.30 -12.60
N GLU A 76 1.97 -0.76 -11.96
CA GLU A 76 0.57 -0.90 -11.59
C GLU A 76 0.40 -1.74 -10.32
N ILE A 77 -0.71 -1.52 -9.61
CA ILE A 77 -1.17 -2.37 -8.50
C ILE A 77 -2.24 -3.32 -9.04
N GLN A 78 -2.08 -4.62 -8.76
CA GLN A 78 -3.12 -5.60 -8.97
C GLN A 78 -3.64 -6.08 -7.60
N LEU A 79 -4.89 -5.78 -7.29
CA LEU A 79 -5.53 -6.20 -6.05
C LEU A 79 -6.04 -7.64 -6.17
N GLU A 80 -5.67 -8.48 -5.19
CA GLU A 80 -6.19 -9.85 -5.09
C GLU A 80 -7.61 -9.80 -4.54
N ARG A 81 -8.61 -9.86 -5.44
CA ARG A 81 -10.02 -9.87 -5.05
C ARG A 81 -10.63 -11.26 -4.92
N CYS A 82 -9.92 -12.29 -5.40
CA CYS A 82 -10.39 -13.67 -5.39
C CYS A 82 -9.92 -14.45 -4.14
N GLU A 83 -9.30 -13.76 -3.18
CA GLU A 83 -8.90 -14.36 -1.92
C GLU A 83 -10.06 -14.51 -0.94
N HIS A 84 -9.89 -15.39 0.05
CA HIS A 84 -10.80 -15.47 1.18
C HIS A 84 -10.37 -14.51 2.29
N TYR A 85 -11.36 -13.88 2.92
CA TYR A 85 -11.13 -12.98 4.04
C TYR A 85 -10.41 -13.67 5.21
N VAL A 86 -9.31 -13.07 5.66
CA VAL A 86 -8.53 -13.54 6.80
C VAL A 86 -8.74 -12.60 7.99
N LYS A 87 -9.29 -13.13 9.08
CA LYS A 87 -9.52 -12.38 10.33
C LYS A 87 -8.22 -11.92 10.96
N GLN A 88 -8.28 -10.81 11.69
CA GLN A 88 -7.15 -10.26 12.44
C GLN A 88 -5.94 -9.88 11.57
N THR A 89 -6.19 -9.40 10.36
CA THR A 89 -5.19 -8.87 9.41
C THR A 89 -5.48 -7.40 9.10
N TYR A 90 -4.62 -6.76 8.36
CA TYR A 90 -4.82 -5.38 7.89
C TYR A 90 -6.03 -5.20 6.96
N ARG A 91 -6.72 -6.26 6.55
CA ARG A 91 -7.94 -6.16 5.72
C ARG A 91 -9.06 -5.38 6.38
N ASN A 92 -9.20 -5.49 7.73
CA ASN A 92 -10.24 -4.78 8.46
C ASN A 92 -9.71 -3.97 9.66
N ARG A 93 -8.43 -3.67 9.71
CA ARG A 93 -7.83 -2.84 10.76
C ARG A 93 -6.61 -2.10 10.27
N CYS A 94 -6.31 -0.99 10.93
CA CYS A 94 -5.04 -0.30 10.81
C CYS A 94 -4.49 0.04 12.19
N GLN A 95 -3.27 0.56 12.23
CA GLN A 95 -2.62 1.05 13.44
C GLN A 95 -2.39 2.55 13.33
N ILE A 96 -2.74 3.30 14.35
CA ILE A 96 -2.45 4.72 14.47
C ILE A 96 -1.70 5.01 15.76
N ASN A 97 -1.09 6.20 15.87
CA ASN A 97 -0.48 6.67 17.10
C ASN A 97 -1.49 7.41 17.99
N SER A 98 -1.29 7.36 19.29
CA SER A 98 -2.09 8.11 20.27
C SER A 98 -1.23 8.50 21.46
N ALA A 99 -1.79 9.30 22.39
CA ALA A 99 -1.11 9.64 23.65
C ALA A 99 -0.69 8.41 24.47
N ASN A 100 -1.39 7.29 24.31
CA ASN A 100 -1.10 6.03 24.99
C ASN A 100 -0.31 5.04 24.12
N GLY A 101 0.32 5.51 23.05
CA GLY A 101 1.06 4.71 22.07
C GLY A 101 0.18 4.17 20.94
N LYS A 102 0.64 3.10 20.33
CA LYS A 102 0.02 2.49 19.14
C LYS A 102 -1.33 1.85 19.46
N ILE A 103 -2.38 2.26 18.76
CA ILE A 103 -3.73 1.71 18.93
C ILE A 103 -4.32 1.24 17.61
N PRO A 104 -5.11 0.15 17.60
CA PRO A 104 -5.79 -0.32 16.41
C PRO A 104 -7.12 0.40 16.19
N LEU A 105 -7.43 0.78 14.94
CA LEU A 105 -8.78 1.03 14.46
C LEU A 105 -9.29 -0.23 13.77
N VAL A 106 -10.39 -0.79 14.25
CA VAL A 106 -10.93 -2.07 13.74
C VAL A 106 -12.32 -1.85 13.16
N VAL A 107 -12.50 -2.20 11.90
CA VAL A 107 -13.78 -2.20 11.21
C VAL A 107 -14.52 -3.50 11.55
N PRO A 108 -15.70 -3.43 12.17
CA PRO A 108 -16.53 -4.60 12.41
C PRO A 108 -17.09 -5.13 11.10
N VAL A 109 -17.06 -6.45 10.96
CA VAL A 109 -17.58 -7.13 9.76
C VAL A 109 -18.49 -8.29 10.15
N SER A 110 -19.58 -8.45 9.41
CA SER A 110 -20.41 -9.63 9.49
C SER A 110 -19.96 -10.62 8.40
N SER A 111 -19.23 -11.65 8.83
CA SER A 111 -18.88 -12.77 7.95
C SER A 111 -19.69 -13.99 8.36
N LYS A 112 -20.30 -14.67 7.39
CA LYS A 112 -20.92 -15.99 7.60
C LYS A 112 -19.84 -16.98 8.05
N HIS A 113 -20.26 -18.04 8.74
CA HIS A 113 -19.34 -19.13 9.07
C HIS A 113 -18.81 -19.76 7.77
N GLY A 114 -17.48 -19.91 7.68
CA GLY A 114 -16.82 -20.52 6.52
C GLY A 114 -15.91 -19.56 5.75
N LYS A 115 -15.47 -20.00 4.60
CA LYS A 115 -14.62 -19.21 3.70
C LYS A 115 -15.51 -18.20 2.96
N THR A 116 -15.35 -16.91 3.28
CA THR A 116 -16.04 -15.79 2.61
C THR A 116 -15.03 -15.09 1.72
N LEU A 117 -15.36 -14.85 0.45
CA LEU A 117 -14.54 -14.02 -0.43
C LEU A 117 -14.40 -12.62 0.14
N ILE A 118 -13.27 -11.99 -0.05
CA ILE A 118 -13.01 -10.62 0.46
C ILE A 118 -14.04 -9.62 -0.08
N THR A 119 -14.53 -9.82 -1.29
CA THR A 119 -15.58 -9.01 -1.94
C THR A 119 -16.96 -9.15 -1.30
N ASP A 120 -17.23 -10.26 -0.61
CA ASP A 120 -18.52 -10.57 -0.04
C ASP A 120 -18.60 -10.27 1.47
N VAL A 121 -17.52 -9.74 2.04
CA VAL A 121 -17.45 -9.37 3.46
C VAL A 121 -18.24 -8.09 3.68
N ARG A 122 -19.34 -8.17 4.44
CA ARG A 122 -20.22 -7.04 4.74
C ARG A 122 -19.74 -6.28 5.97
N LEU A 123 -19.90 -4.97 5.93
CA LEU A 123 -19.66 -4.09 7.08
C LEU A 123 -20.79 -4.25 8.11
N ASP A 124 -20.43 -4.29 9.39
CA ASP A 124 -21.39 -4.36 10.48
C ASP A 124 -21.65 -2.96 11.06
N TYR A 125 -22.79 -2.39 10.73
CA TYR A 125 -23.23 -1.08 11.20
C TYR A 125 -24.09 -1.11 12.49
N THR A 126 -24.26 -2.28 13.10
CA THR A 126 -24.91 -2.38 14.43
C THR A 126 -24.07 -1.70 15.51
N GLN A 127 -22.76 -1.61 15.31
CA GLN A 127 -21.82 -0.90 16.15
C GLN A 127 -21.59 0.53 15.62
N LYS A 128 -21.40 1.48 16.52
CA LYS A 128 -21.13 2.91 16.15
C LYS A 128 -19.64 3.12 15.79
N TRP A 129 -19.03 2.17 15.07
CA TRP A 129 -17.60 2.16 14.80
C TRP A 129 -17.11 3.37 14.00
N ILE A 130 -17.89 3.88 13.03
CA ILE A 130 -17.52 5.07 12.24
C ILE A 130 -17.33 6.26 13.17
N ASN A 131 -18.32 6.55 14.03
CA ASN A 131 -18.22 7.67 14.97
C ASN A 131 -17.07 7.48 15.96
N ASN A 132 -16.81 6.23 16.39
CA ASN A 132 -15.70 5.92 17.28
C ASN A 132 -14.35 6.15 16.58
N HIS A 133 -14.19 5.66 15.34
CA HIS A 133 -12.98 5.91 14.54
C HIS A 133 -12.77 7.41 14.33
N TRP A 134 -13.82 8.14 13.93
CA TRP A 134 -13.71 9.57 13.68
C TRP A 134 -13.29 10.35 14.93
N ARG A 135 -13.93 10.10 16.07
CA ARG A 135 -13.54 10.73 17.34
C ARG A 135 -12.12 10.38 17.75
N THR A 136 -11.71 9.14 17.53
CA THR A 136 -10.34 8.69 17.82
C THR A 136 -9.35 9.44 16.94
N LEU A 137 -9.64 9.59 15.64
CA LEU A 137 -8.80 10.32 14.70
C LEU A 137 -8.73 11.81 15.05
N GLN A 138 -9.85 12.44 15.41
CA GLN A 138 -9.86 13.84 15.86
C GLN A 138 -9.06 14.03 17.15
N SER A 139 -9.18 13.10 18.10
CA SER A 139 -8.41 13.14 19.36
C SER A 139 -6.91 12.91 19.12
N ALA A 140 -6.55 12.04 18.19
CA ALA A 140 -5.16 11.71 17.89
C ALA A 140 -4.48 12.76 17.01
N TYR A 141 -5.18 13.31 16.03
CA TYR A 141 -4.58 14.13 14.98
C TYR A 141 -5.14 15.53 14.84
N GLY A 142 -6.12 15.94 15.66
CA GLY A 142 -6.72 17.28 15.55
C GLY A 142 -5.71 18.43 15.67
N ASN A 143 -4.56 18.20 16.30
CA ASN A 143 -3.44 19.16 16.38
C ASN A 143 -2.31 18.86 15.38
N ALA A 144 -2.45 17.86 14.51
CA ALA A 144 -1.45 17.58 13.48
C ALA A 144 -1.48 18.68 12.40
N PRO A 145 -0.32 19.09 11.86
CA PRO A 145 -0.20 20.26 10.99
C PRO A 145 -1.09 20.21 9.75
N PHE A 146 -1.37 19.02 9.22
CA PHE A 146 -2.11 18.84 7.97
C PHE A 146 -3.47 18.15 8.16
N PHE A 147 -3.91 17.91 9.41
CA PHE A 147 -5.16 17.21 9.68
C PHE A 147 -6.37 17.92 9.03
N GLU A 148 -6.51 19.22 9.22
CA GLU A 148 -7.65 19.98 8.67
C GLU A 148 -7.71 19.93 7.13
N HIS A 149 -6.57 19.74 6.47
CA HIS A 149 -6.50 19.69 5.02
C HIS A 149 -6.95 18.33 4.46
N TYR A 150 -6.53 17.22 5.09
CA TYR A 150 -6.76 15.86 4.56
C TYR A 150 -7.92 15.11 5.22
N ALA A 151 -8.31 15.49 6.43
CA ALA A 151 -9.36 14.82 7.18
C ALA A 151 -10.76 14.87 6.51
N PRO A 152 -11.16 15.92 5.76
CA PRO A 152 -12.43 15.93 5.06
C PRO A 152 -12.61 14.78 4.07
N ASP A 153 -11.58 14.47 3.26
CA ASP A 153 -11.65 13.36 2.29
C ASP A 153 -11.89 12.02 2.99
N LEU A 154 -11.14 11.78 4.09
CA LEU A 154 -11.30 10.57 4.90
C LEU A 154 -12.68 10.49 5.54
N HIS A 155 -13.20 11.63 6.08
CA HIS A 155 -14.52 11.71 6.66
C HIS A 155 -15.59 11.31 5.64
N ASP A 156 -15.55 11.90 4.45
CA ASP A 156 -16.55 11.67 3.41
C ASP A 156 -16.61 10.20 2.98
N ILE A 157 -15.46 9.53 2.91
CA ILE A 157 -15.42 8.09 2.62
C ILE A 157 -16.00 7.28 3.78
N LEU A 158 -15.58 7.53 5.02
CA LEU A 158 -16.03 6.75 6.18
C LEU A 158 -17.55 6.88 6.41
N PHE A 159 -18.12 8.06 6.18
CA PHE A 159 -19.56 8.33 6.40
C PHE A 159 -20.46 7.99 5.19
N ARG A 160 -19.89 7.56 4.06
CA ARG A 160 -20.65 7.14 2.88
C ARG A 160 -21.49 5.87 3.12
N LYS A 161 -21.11 5.05 4.10
CA LYS A 161 -21.83 3.83 4.52
C LYS A 161 -21.99 2.81 3.37
N VAL A 162 -20.89 2.45 2.75
CA VAL A 162 -20.87 1.38 1.75
C VAL A 162 -21.18 0.02 2.38
N GLU A 163 -21.62 -0.94 1.60
CA GLU A 163 -22.07 -2.24 2.10
C GLU A 163 -20.90 -3.20 2.37
N PHE A 164 -19.87 -3.18 1.51
CA PHE A 164 -18.79 -4.17 1.52
C PHE A 164 -17.47 -3.60 2.01
N LEU A 165 -16.71 -4.41 2.74
CA LEU A 165 -15.38 -4.06 3.23
C LEU A 165 -14.41 -3.79 2.06
N TYR A 166 -14.50 -4.56 0.99
CA TYR A 166 -13.65 -4.38 -0.19
C TYR A 166 -13.84 -3.00 -0.82
N GLU A 167 -15.09 -2.57 -0.98
CA GLU A 167 -15.43 -1.27 -1.53
C GLU A 167 -14.90 -0.12 -0.67
N LEU A 168 -15.09 -0.20 0.66
CA LEU A 168 -14.53 0.77 1.59
C LEU A 168 -13.01 0.88 1.44
N ASN A 169 -12.33 -0.25 1.44
CA ASN A 169 -10.87 -0.31 1.36
C ASN A 169 -10.36 0.19 0.00
N TYR A 170 -11.08 -0.08 -1.09
CA TYR A 170 -10.72 0.41 -2.42
C TYR A 170 -10.77 1.93 -2.49
N MET A 171 -11.83 2.56 -1.95
CA MET A 171 -11.93 4.01 -1.87
C MET A 171 -10.82 4.63 -1.01
N LEU A 172 -10.52 4.01 0.14
CA LEU A 172 -9.46 4.48 1.04
C LEU A 172 -8.06 4.32 0.42
N LEU A 173 -7.80 3.23 -0.31
CA LEU A 173 -6.54 3.06 -1.04
C LEU A 173 -6.39 4.11 -2.14
N SER A 174 -7.46 4.33 -2.91
CA SER A 174 -7.47 5.34 -3.99
C SER A 174 -7.23 6.75 -3.43
N MET A 175 -7.86 7.09 -2.30
CA MET A 175 -7.62 8.35 -1.58
C MET A 175 -6.14 8.47 -1.16
N CYS A 176 -5.57 7.43 -0.56
CA CYS A 176 -4.17 7.42 -0.14
C CYS A 176 -3.21 7.61 -1.31
N LEU A 177 -3.45 6.96 -2.45
CA LEU A 177 -2.64 7.14 -3.67
C LEU A 177 -2.76 8.57 -4.20
N GLY A 178 -3.97 9.15 -4.16
CA GLY A 178 -4.18 10.56 -4.50
C GLY A 178 -3.39 11.51 -3.60
N TRP A 179 -3.38 11.28 -2.28
CA TRP A 179 -2.61 12.08 -1.33
C TRP A 179 -1.08 11.96 -1.52
N LEU A 180 -0.62 10.81 -2.00
CA LEU A 180 0.78 10.61 -2.37
C LEU A 180 1.12 11.17 -3.77
N GLU A 181 0.14 11.66 -4.51
CA GLU A 181 0.27 12.10 -5.91
C GLU A 181 0.78 10.98 -6.84
N TRP A 182 0.41 9.73 -6.54
CA TRP A 182 0.81 8.56 -7.33
C TRP A 182 -0.27 8.20 -8.36
N SER A 183 0.06 8.36 -9.63
CA SER A 183 -0.81 8.02 -10.77
C SER A 183 -0.70 6.53 -11.14
N MET A 184 -0.67 5.65 -10.15
CA MET A 184 -0.51 4.21 -10.34
C MET A 184 -1.88 3.56 -10.64
N PRO A 185 -2.05 2.88 -11.80
CA PRO A 185 -3.29 2.17 -12.12
C PRO A 185 -3.56 1.06 -11.11
N ILE A 186 -4.82 0.93 -10.69
CA ILE A 186 -5.29 -0.19 -9.88
C ILE A 186 -6.09 -1.13 -10.77
N LYS A 187 -5.65 -2.39 -10.85
CA LYS A 187 -6.37 -3.51 -11.48
C LYS A 187 -6.81 -4.51 -10.43
N GLU A 188 -7.65 -5.44 -10.81
CA GLU A 188 -8.15 -6.50 -9.94
C GLU A 188 -7.91 -7.86 -10.58
N THR A 189 -7.66 -8.89 -9.76
CA THR A 189 -7.60 -10.27 -10.25
C THR A 189 -8.98 -10.78 -10.61
N ASN A 190 -9.07 -11.64 -11.64
CA ASN A 190 -10.30 -12.35 -11.99
C ASN A 190 -10.31 -13.79 -11.45
N ILE A 191 -9.13 -14.32 -11.14
CA ILE A 191 -8.92 -15.67 -10.57
C ILE A 191 -7.80 -15.57 -9.52
N TYR A 192 -7.85 -16.44 -8.52
CA TYR A 192 -6.72 -16.63 -7.60
C TYR A 192 -5.68 -17.54 -8.26
N ALA A 193 -4.49 -17.02 -8.51
CA ALA A 193 -3.38 -17.79 -9.06
C ALA A 193 -2.36 -18.12 -7.96
N ASP A 194 -2.10 -19.39 -7.70
CA ASP A 194 -1.09 -19.82 -6.71
C ASP A 194 0.33 -19.36 -7.11
N ARG A 195 0.59 -19.29 -8.42
CA ARG A 195 1.85 -18.80 -8.98
C ARG A 195 1.56 -17.71 -10.01
N PRO A 196 1.80 -16.45 -9.66
CA PRO A 196 1.68 -15.35 -10.60
C PRO A 196 2.68 -15.45 -11.78
N ALA A 197 2.44 -14.66 -12.82
CA ALA A 197 3.35 -14.55 -13.96
C ALA A 197 4.73 -13.97 -13.53
N ILE A 198 5.76 -14.16 -14.35
CA ILE A 198 7.15 -13.80 -14.02
C ILE A 198 7.37 -12.30 -13.80
N ASN A 199 6.55 -11.45 -14.43
CA ASN A 199 6.59 -9.99 -14.28
C ASN A 199 5.71 -9.46 -13.14
N VAL A 200 5.13 -10.35 -12.33
CA VAL A 200 4.28 -10.00 -11.20
C VAL A 200 5.06 -10.17 -9.91
N LEU A 201 5.25 -9.08 -9.18
CA LEU A 201 5.77 -9.10 -7.82
C LEU A 201 4.66 -9.53 -6.87
N ASP A 202 4.70 -10.78 -6.40
CA ASP A 202 3.71 -11.30 -5.44
C ASP A 202 4.01 -10.79 -4.04
N LEU A 203 3.19 -9.84 -3.59
CA LEU A 203 3.24 -9.23 -2.27
C LEU A 203 2.11 -9.72 -1.35
N ARG A 204 1.32 -10.70 -1.80
CA ARG A 204 0.23 -11.24 -0.97
C ARG A 204 0.79 -11.80 0.32
N PHE A 205 0.21 -11.38 1.44
CA PHE A 205 0.62 -11.71 2.80
C PHE A 205 2.02 -11.20 3.22
N ALA A 206 2.69 -10.41 2.38
CA ALA A 206 4.02 -9.86 2.68
C ALA A 206 3.93 -8.80 3.81
N ILE A 207 2.85 -8.03 3.85
CA ILE A 207 2.63 -6.98 4.86
C ILE A 207 1.71 -7.53 5.95
N ASN A 208 2.31 -8.04 7.03
CA ASN A 208 1.60 -8.77 8.07
C ASN A 208 1.54 -8.00 9.40
N ALA A 209 0.34 -7.82 9.95
CA ALA A 209 0.12 -7.10 11.21
C ALA A 209 0.79 -7.76 12.44
N LYS A 210 1.05 -9.06 12.38
CA LYS A 210 1.64 -9.84 13.48
C LYS A 210 3.14 -10.08 13.33
N LYS A 211 3.70 -9.82 12.15
CA LYS A 211 5.09 -10.12 11.79
C LYS A 211 5.71 -8.90 11.11
N LEU A 212 5.95 -7.86 11.91
CA LEU A 212 6.53 -6.61 11.40
C LEU A 212 7.89 -6.84 10.71
N GLU A 213 8.69 -7.78 11.22
CA GLU A 213 9.99 -8.18 10.65
C GLU A 213 9.90 -8.58 9.18
N GLN A 214 8.77 -9.17 8.75
CA GLN A 214 8.57 -9.53 7.34
C GLN A 214 8.44 -8.31 6.43
N CYS A 215 7.93 -7.20 6.96
CA CYS A 215 7.80 -5.95 6.22
C CYS A 215 9.18 -5.33 5.91
N HIS A 216 10.19 -5.59 6.73
CA HIS A 216 11.54 -5.05 6.56
C HIS A 216 12.25 -5.57 5.27
N GLN A 217 11.66 -6.49 4.53
CA GLN A 217 12.13 -6.85 3.19
C GLN A 217 11.82 -5.78 2.14
N PHE A 218 10.81 -4.94 2.40
CA PHE A 218 10.29 -3.92 1.47
C PHE A 218 10.34 -2.52 2.06
N TYR A 219 10.54 -2.42 3.37
CA TYR A 219 10.38 -1.20 4.12
C TYR A 219 11.51 -1.00 5.13
N TYR A 220 12.11 0.17 5.10
CA TYR A 220 13.03 0.66 6.13
C TYR A 220 12.43 1.93 6.76
N PRO A 221 12.24 1.98 8.09
CA PRO A 221 11.56 3.11 8.71
C PRO A 221 12.37 4.40 8.60
N VAL A 222 11.84 5.38 7.87
CA VAL A 222 12.35 6.75 7.86
C VAL A 222 11.61 7.54 8.92
N MET A 223 12.36 8.17 9.82
CA MET A 223 11.78 8.94 10.92
C MET A 223 11.14 10.24 10.40
N TYR A 224 9.98 10.58 10.97
CA TYR A 224 9.27 11.84 10.76
C TYR A 224 8.67 12.31 12.09
N ASN A 225 8.24 13.58 12.17
CA ASN A 225 7.67 14.13 13.37
C ASN A 225 6.26 13.58 13.60
N GLN A 226 6.05 12.82 14.66
CA GLN A 226 4.75 12.30 15.07
C GLN A 226 4.12 13.19 16.14
N VAL A 227 2.77 13.24 16.19
CA VAL A 227 2.04 14.07 17.16
C VAL A 227 2.33 13.67 18.60
N PHE A 228 2.53 12.38 18.85
CA PHE A 228 2.72 11.86 20.21
C PHE A 228 4.04 11.13 20.39
N GLY A 229 4.57 11.28 21.62
CA GLY A 229 5.68 10.48 22.11
C GLY A 229 7.05 11.04 21.76
N ASN A 230 8.04 10.64 22.57
CA ASN A 230 9.45 10.96 22.36
C ASN A 230 10.18 9.83 21.60
N THR A 231 9.48 8.72 21.35
CA THR A 231 10.00 7.55 20.64
C THR A 231 9.21 7.35 19.36
N PHE A 232 9.92 7.24 18.26
CA PHE A 232 9.32 7.02 16.94
C PHE A 232 8.60 5.66 16.89
N VAL A 233 7.35 5.66 16.43
CA VAL A 233 6.53 4.46 16.23
C VAL A 233 6.48 4.16 14.74
N GLU A 234 7.15 3.10 14.34
CA GLU A 234 7.25 2.72 12.93
C GLU A 234 5.99 2.07 12.36
N ASN A 235 5.86 2.10 11.06
CA ASN A 235 4.86 1.39 10.25
C ASN A 235 3.41 1.57 10.70
N LEU A 236 3.05 2.81 10.99
CA LEU A 236 1.66 3.20 11.20
C LEU A 236 0.89 3.27 9.86
N SER A 237 -0.42 3.40 9.93
CA SER A 237 -1.23 3.74 8.74
C SER A 237 -0.68 5.00 8.07
N LEU A 238 -0.78 5.07 6.74
CA LEU A 238 -0.34 6.24 5.97
C LEU A 238 -0.96 7.55 6.46
N ILE A 239 -2.18 7.50 7.01
CA ILE A 239 -2.86 8.71 7.52
C ILE A 239 -2.06 9.40 8.63
N ASP A 240 -1.31 8.64 9.48
CA ASP A 240 -0.42 9.23 10.48
C ASP A 240 0.65 10.10 9.81
N LEU A 241 1.32 9.55 8.82
CA LEU A 241 2.35 10.26 8.06
C LEU A 241 1.78 11.48 7.32
N VAL A 242 0.63 11.32 6.64
CA VAL A 242 0.04 12.43 5.87
C VAL A 242 -0.44 13.55 6.76
N PHE A 243 -1.07 13.25 7.91
CA PHE A 243 -1.50 14.29 8.84
C PHE A 243 -0.33 15.03 9.49
N CYS A 244 0.80 14.36 9.68
CA CYS A 244 2.00 14.97 10.27
C CYS A 244 2.85 15.73 9.25
N GLU A 245 3.04 15.21 8.03
CA GLU A 245 4.06 15.70 7.08
C GLU A 245 3.44 16.25 5.77
N GLY A 246 2.15 16.04 5.55
CA GLY A 246 1.42 16.54 4.38
C GLY A 246 2.07 16.12 3.04
N PRO A 247 2.37 17.08 2.16
CA PRO A 247 2.93 16.78 0.83
C PRO A 247 4.28 16.03 0.88
N ARG A 248 5.01 16.11 2.00
CA ARG A 248 6.27 15.37 2.18
C ARG A 248 6.08 13.88 2.38
N ALA A 249 4.85 13.42 2.65
CA ALA A 249 4.54 12.01 2.88
C ALA A 249 5.02 11.13 1.71
N SER A 250 4.81 11.57 0.47
CA SER A 250 5.25 10.83 -0.73
C SER A 250 6.76 10.59 -0.72
N SER A 251 7.58 11.62 -0.47
CA SER A 251 9.04 11.50 -0.44
C SER A 251 9.53 10.60 0.72
N ILE A 252 8.85 10.64 1.88
CA ILE A 252 9.18 9.78 3.03
C ILE A 252 8.86 8.31 2.72
N VAL A 253 7.70 8.02 2.10
CA VAL A 253 7.37 6.65 1.65
C VAL A 253 8.39 6.15 0.64
N GLN A 254 8.78 6.97 -0.34
CA GLN A 254 9.81 6.63 -1.33
C GLN A 254 11.15 6.33 -0.67
N ALA A 255 11.59 7.17 0.28
CA ALA A 255 12.82 6.95 1.04
C ALA A 255 12.75 5.72 1.95
N SER A 256 11.55 5.32 2.38
CA SER A 256 11.31 4.12 3.18
C SER A 256 11.27 2.84 2.35
N ALA A 257 11.11 2.93 1.03
CA ALA A 257 11.10 1.77 0.15
C ALA A 257 12.51 1.19 0.01
N ILE A 258 12.66 -0.09 0.30
CA ILE A 258 13.89 -0.81 0.02
C ILE A 258 13.91 -1.06 -1.49
N GLN A 259 14.54 -0.16 -2.22
CA GLN A 259 14.95 -0.45 -3.58
C GLN A 259 16.01 -1.55 -3.49
N LYS A 260 15.74 -2.70 -4.06
CA LYS A 260 16.78 -3.70 -4.29
C LYS A 260 17.77 -3.08 -5.28
N MET A 261 18.70 -2.26 -4.75
CA MET A 261 19.79 -1.72 -5.54
C MET A 261 20.62 -2.90 -6.01
N ASN A 262 20.65 -3.11 -7.31
CA ASN A 262 21.63 -3.95 -7.95
C ASN A 262 23.01 -3.35 -7.69
N LYS A 263 23.84 -4.05 -6.93
CA LYS A 263 25.29 -3.90 -6.97
C LYS A 263 25.85 -4.82 -8.02
#